data_cd9b98fe71f0ece77057f6eaaaaf64d9
#
_entry.id   cd9b98fe71f0ece77057f6eaaaaf64d9
#
_cell.length_a   1.000
_cell.length_b   1.000
_cell.length_c   1.000
_cell.angle_alpha   90.00
_cell.angle_beta   90.00
_cell.angle_gamma   90.00
#
_symmetry.space_group_name_H-M   'P 1'
#
loop_
_entity.id
_entity.type
_entity.pdbx_description
1 polymer ?
#
loop_
_entity_poly.entity_id
_entity_poly.type
_entity_poly.pdbx_seq_one_letter_code
_entity_poly.pdbx_strand_id
1 'polypeptide(L)'
;MRLPAVYKNSNFGEEMHKIHFEKRSIVICTPGETALADPNSVEFHPGAEPDISALVALFESSPTLARIYIPSEDPEAVYRRVCAEFREVNAAGGLVSNRRGDYLLINRDGIWDLPKGHQEAGEDIRVTAVREVQEETGVDALRLRDLICITDHCYRRGGVWYLKHTWWYDMLYTEPADLTPQTEEDITKAAWVAKSSLPPFLRNTYPSIVDVFREAKV
;
A
#
# COMPACT_ATOMS: atom_id res chain seq x y z
N MET A 1 -20.16 -5.55 -3.70
CA MET A 1 -19.15 -6.60 -3.94
C MET A 1 -18.54 -6.92 -2.59
N ARG A 2 -18.60 -8.14 -2.08
CA ARG A 2 -18.01 -8.49 -0.76
C ARG A 2 -16.49 -8.43 -0.93
N LEU A 3 -15.80 -7.67 -0.07
CA LEU A 3 -14.35 -7.80 0.11
C LEU A 3 -14.03 -9.29 0.30
N PRO A 4 -13.01 -9.84 -0.36
CA PRO A 4 -12.60 -11.21 -0.11
C PRO A 4 -12.23 -11.33 1.37
N ALA A 5 -12.55 -12.48 1.96
CA ALA A 5 -12.32 -12.82 3.36
C ALA A 5 -10.89 -12.41 3.77
N VAL A 6 -10.83 -11.69 4.90
CA VAL A 6 -9.65 -11.33 5.70
C VAL A 6 -8.34 -11.89 5.16
N TYR A 7 -7.57 -11.05 4.46
CA TYR A 7 -6.19 -11.38 4.19
C TYR A 7 -5.43 -11.19 5.50
N LYS A 8 -5.15 -12.29 6.18
CA LYS A 8 -4.30 -12.32 7.36
C LYS A 8 -2.92 -11.83 6.94
N ASN A 9 -2.49 -10.69 7.44
CA ASN A 9 -1.10 -10.25 7.36
C ASN A 9 -0.26 -11.24 8.17
N SER A 10 0.43 -12.14 7.52
CA SER A 10 1.07 -13.32 8.11
C SER A 10 2.28 -13.05 9.01
N ASN A 11 2.69 -11.79 9.19
CA ASN A 11 3.89 -11.43 9.97
C ASN A 11 3.66 -10.45 11.13
N PHE A 12 2.45 -9.94 11.31
CA PHE A 12 1.99 -9.28 12.52
C PHE A 12 0.91 -10.17 13.13
N GLY A 13 0.80 -10.24 14.47
CA GLY A 13 -0.17 -11.05 15.18
C GLY A 13 -1.54 -11.08 14.49
N GLU A 14 -2.32 -12.11 14.67
CA GLU A 14 -3.38 -12.60 13.76
C GLU A 14 -4.46 -11.60 13.32
N GLU A 15 -4.52 -10.34 13.82
CA GLU A 15 -5.55 -9.37 13.50
C GLU A 15 -5.05 -7.91 13.57
N MET A 16 -4.33 -7.47 12.54
CA MET A 16 -3.88 -6.08 12.44
C MET A 16 -4.23 -5.47 11.08
N HIS A 17 -4.88 -4.30 11.10
CA HIS A 17 -5.10 -3.49 9.88
C HIS A 17 -4.29 -2.22 9.95
N LYS A 18 -3.63 -1.87 8.84
CA LYS A 18 -2.81 -0.67 8.74
C LYS A 18 -3.28 0.19 7.58
N ILE A 19 -3.73 1.40 7.90
CA ILE A 19 -4.14 2.39 6.92
C ILE A 19 -3.06 3.46 6.84
N HIS A 20 -2.44 3.60 5.68
CA HIS A 20 -1.43 4.62 5.43
C HIS A 20 -2.06 5.98 5.16
N PHE A 21 -1.47 7.00 5.72
CA PHE A 21 -1.82 8.40 5.57
C PHE A 21 -0.54 9.17 5.23
N GLU A 22 -0.17 9.23 3.96
CA GLU A 22 1.15 9.68 3.50
C GLU A 22 2.29 8.90 4.17
N LYS A 23 3.10 9.57 5.01
CA LYS A 23 4.20 8.95 5.78
C LYS A 23 3.76 8.46 7.17
N ARG A 24 2.50 8.63 7.52
CA ARG A 24 1.89 8.30 8.80
C ARG A 24 0.96 7.10 8.67
N SER A 25 0.48 6.54 9.76
CA SER A 25 -0.45 5.42 9.69
C SER A 25 -1.40 5.35 10.89
N ILE A 26 -2.60 4.82 10.62
CA ILE A 26 -3.53 4.31 11.62
C ILE A 26 -3.32 2.80 11.67
N VAL A 27 -3.18 2.25 12.87
CA VAL A 27 -2.99 0.81 13.10
C VAL A 27 -4.12 0.34 14.02
N ILE A 28 -4.98 -0.51 13.50
CA ILE A 28 -6.05 -1.16 14.25
C ILE A 28 -5.56 -2.54 14.61
N CYS A 29 -5.48 -2.87 15.89
CA CYS A 29 -4.84 -4.09 16.38
C CYS A 29 -5.52 -4.64 17.65
N THR A 30 -5.16 -5.86 18.05
CA THR A 30 -5.59 -6.39 19.35
C THR A 30 -4.92 -5.66 20.52
N PRO A 31 -5.56 -5.59 21.71
CA PRO A 31 -4.95 -5.01 22.89
C PRO A 31 -3.63 -5.69 23.24
N GLY A 32 -2.61 -4.89 23.55
CA GLY A 32 -1.25 -5.37 23.86
C GLY A 32 -0.30 -5.48 22.66
N GLU A 33 -0.78 -5.33 21.43
CA GLU A 33 0.07 -5.28 20.22
C GLU A 33 0.53 -3.86 19.87
N THR A 34 0.22 -2.90 20.72
CA THR A 34 0.63 -1.50 20.53
C THR A 34 2.13 -1.36 20.77
N ALA A 35 2.90 -1.03 19.73
CA ALA A 35 4.32 -0.73 19.88
C ALA A 35 4.51 0.72 20.35
N LEU A 36 4.17 1.03 21.60
CA LEU A 36 4.33 2.36 22.22
C LEU A 36 5.79 2.79 22.41
N ALA A 37 6.76 2.00 21.93
CA ALA A 37 8.16 2.36 21.95
C ALA A 37 8.53 3.54 21.01
N ASP A 38 7.63 3.90 20.06
CA ASP A 38 7.81 5.07 19.22
C ASP A 38 7.22 6.31 19.92
N PRO A 39 8.06 7.29 20.32
CA PRO A 39 7.60 8.51 21.01
C PRO A 39 6.65 9.37 20.16
N ASN A 40 6.58 9.11 18.85
CA ASN A 40 5.68 9.77 17.92
C ASN A 40 4.40 8.96 17.67
N SER A 41 4.03 8.08 18.57
CA SER A 41 2.82 7.27 18.50
C SER A 41 1.90 7.55 19.68
N VAL A 42 0.60 7.45 19.46
CA VAL A 42 -0.43 7.54 20.50
C VAL A 42 -1.41 6.36 20.37
N GLU A 43 -1.99 5.95 21.49
CA GLU A 43 -3.19 5.11 21.49
C GLU A 43 -4.42 6.00 21.44
N PHE A 44 -5.34 5.64 20.57
CA PHE A 44 -6.66 6.24 20.47
C PHE A 44 -7.68 5.20 20.90
N HIS A 45 -8.37 5.48 22.02
CA HIS A 45 -9.48 4.68 22.48
C HIS A 45 -10.77 5.34 22.01
N PRO A 46 -11.32 4.93 20.86
CA PRO A 46 -12.57 5.49 20.40
C PRO A 46 -13.63 5.16 21.44
N GLY A 47 -14.55 6.09 21.67
CA GLY A 47 -15.82 5.79 22.28
C GLY A 47 -16.55 4.74 21.43
N ALA A 48 -17.87 4.70 21.46
CA ALA A 48 -18.62 3.68 20.74
C ALA A 48 -18.33 3.61 19.23
N GLU A 49 -17.76 4.68 18.60
CA GLU A 49 -17.48 4.73 17.16
C GLU A 49 -16.18 5.50 16.86
N PRO A 50 -15.28 4.95 16.02
CA PRO A 50 -14.12 5.69 15.55
C PRO A 50 -14.59 6.84 14.64
N ASP A 51 -14.30 8.06 15.02
CA ASP A 51 -14.53 9.24 14.19
C ASP A 51 -13.28 9.52 13.36
N ILE A 52 -13.36 9.23 12.05
CA ILE A 52 -12.23 9.44 11.14
C ILE A 52 -11.86 10.92 11.03
N SER A 53 -12.84 11.82 11.15
CA SER A 53 -12.57 13.25 11.11
C SER A 53 -11.74 13.69 12.32
N ALA A 54 -12.00 13.11 13.50
CA ALA A 54 -11.19 13.34 14.70
C ALA A 54 -9.78 12.78 14.56
N LEU A 55 -9.62 11.58 13.97
CA LEU A 55 -8.31 10.99 13.68
C LEU A 55 -7.49 11.82 12.69
N VAL A 56 -8.13 12.32 11.63
CA VAL A 56 -7.51 13.21 10.65
C VAL A 56 -7.11 14.53 11.30
N ALA A 57 -8.01 15.15 12.08
CA ALA A 57 -7.72 16.40 12.81
C ALA A 57 -6.55 16.22 13.79
N LEU A 58 -6.42 15.05 14.42
CA LEU A 58 -5.29 14.72 15.29
C LEU A 58 -3.98 14.70 14.49
N PHE A 59 -3.94 14.09 13.30
CA PHE A 59 -2.77 14.14 12.43
C PHE A 59 -2.44 15.56 11.96
N GLU A 60 -3.44 16.34 11.58
CA GLU A 60 -3.25 17.73 11.09
C GLU A 60 -2.73 18.65 12.21
N SER A 61 -3.22 18.49 13.44
CA SER A 61 -2.80 19.29 14.60
C SER A 61 -1.46 18.86 15.20
N SER A 62 -0.97 17.68 14.88
CA SER A 62 0.25 17.08 15.45
C SER A 62 1.21 16.61 14.34
N PRO A 63 1.98 17.53 13.73
CA PRO A 63 2.85 17.19 12.58
C PRO A 63 3.92 16.13 12.87
N THR A 64 4.32 15.97 14.16
CA THR A 64 5.30 14.99 14.59
C THR A 64 4.69 13.61 14.86
N LEU A 65 3.35 13.50 14.89
CA LEU A 65 2.67 12.24 15.14
C LEU A 65 2.81 11.33 13.93
N ALA A 66 3.50 10.21 14.11
CA ALA A 66 3.75 9.24 13.04
C ALA A 66 2.70 8.14 12.97
N ARG A 67 2.11 7.76 14.12
CA ARG A 67 1.21 6.62 14.19
C ARG A 67 0.13 6.78 15.26
N ILE A 68 -1.08 6.36 14.90
CA ILE A 68 -2.20 6.22 15.83
C ILE A 68 -2.54 4.73 15.94
N TYR A 69 -2.50 4.18 17.15
CA TYR A 69 -2.97 2.84 17.44
C TYR A 69 -4.41 2.86 17.92
N ILE A 70 -5.23 1.97 17.40
CA ILE A 70 -6.62 1.75 17.84
C ILE A 70 -6.71 0.31 18.34
N PRO A 71 -6.46 0.06 19.63
CA PRO A 71 -6.61 -1.28 20.20
C PRO A 71 -8.10 -1.66 20.27
N SER A 72 -8.44 -2.88 19.87
CA SER A 72 -9.80 -3.40 19.90
C SER A 72 -9.80 -4.91 20.04
N GLU A 73 -10.77 -5.46 20.78
CA GLU A 73 -11.03 -6.90 20.86
C GLU A 73 -11.59 -7.47 19.53
N ASP A 74 -12.12 -6.61 18.65
CA ASP A 74 -12.56 -6.95 17.29
C ASP A 74 -11.99 -5.92 16.29
N PRO A 75 -10.70 -6.04 15.90
CA PRO A 75 -10.05 -5.13 14.95
C PRO A 75 -10.74 -5.09 13.59
N GLU A 76 -11.28 -6.22 13.15
CA GLU A 76 -11.99 -6.32 11.86
C GLU A 76 -13.29 -5.49 11.86
N ALA A 77 -14.04 -5.50 12.96
CA ALA A 77 -15.24 -4.68 13.08
C ALA A 77 -14.91 -3.18 13.10
N VAL A 78 -13.82 -2.80 13.78
CA VAL A 78 -13.34 -1.41 13.79
C VAL A 78 -12.88 -1.01 12.39
N TYR A 79 -12.09 -1.85 11.72
CA TYR A 79 -11.60 -1.60 10.37
C TYR A 79 -12.76 -1.37 9.39
N ARG A 80 -13.79 -2.23 9.40
CA ARG A 80 -14.98 -2.05 8.55
C ARG A 80 -15.71 -0.74 8.81
N ARG A 81 -15.81 -0.30 10.07
CA ARG A 81 -16.40 1.01 10.42
C ARG A 81 -15.57 2.16 9.90
N VAL A 82 -14.23 2.06 10.03
CA VAL A 82 -13.31 3.05 9.48
C VAL A 82 -13.44 3.12 7.96
N CYS A 83 -13.48 1.99 7.27
CA CYS A 83 -13.66 1.95 5.80
C CYS A 83 -14.96 2.63 5.36
N ALA A 84 -16.06 2.47 6.12
CA ALA A 84 -17.35 3.06 5.79
C ALA A 84 -17.36 4.61 5.77
N GLU A 85 -16.38 5.26 6.40
CA GLU A 85 -16.22 6.72 6.37
C GLU A 85 -15.57 7.25 5.08
N PHE A 86 -15.07 6.35 4.23
CA PHE A 86 -14.36 6.69 3.00
C PHE A 86 -15.15 6.28 1.75
N ARG A 87 -14.80 6.93 0.64
CA ARG A 87 -15.11 6.39 -0.68
C ARG A 87 -14.02 5.38 -1.05
N GLU A 88 -14.37 4.09 -1.02
CA GLU A 88 -13.45 3.02 -1.36
C GLU A 88 -13.15 2.98 -2.86
N VAL A 89 -11.89 2.77 -3.22
CA VAL A 89 -11.42 2.55 -4.58
C VAL A 89 -10.40 1.43 -4.61
N ASN A 90 -10.40 0.65 -5.68
CA ASN A 90 -9.48 -0.46 -5.87
C ASN A 90 -8.37 -0.09 -6.83
N ALA A 91 -7.18 -0.60 -6.54
CA ALA A 91 -6.01 -0.53 -7.41
C ALA A 91 -5.27 -1.86 -7.35
N ALA A 92 -4.44 -2.13 -8.33
CA ALA A 92 -3.56 -3.28 -8.29
C ALA A 92 -2.23 -2.98 -8.99
N GLY A 93 -1.20 -3.73 -8.63
CA GLY A 93 0.12 -3.60 -9.22
C GLY A 93 1.00 -4.78 -8.87
N GLY A 94 2.31 -4.64 -9.14
CA GLY A 94 3.22 -5.74 -8.99
C GLY A 94 4.58 -5.40 -8.40
N LEU A 95 5.09 -6.33 -7.59
CA LEU A 95 6.50 -6.47 -7.30
C LEU A 95 7.10 -7.36 -8.38
N VAL A 96 7.62 -6.72 -9.43
CA VAL A 96 8.12 -7.44 -10.62
C VAL A 96 9.60 -7.72 -10.45
N SER A 97 9.99 -8.99 -10.57
CA SER A 97 11.37 -9.42 -10.62
C SER A 97 11.77 -9.90 -12.02
N ASN A 98 13.04 -9.75 -12.40
CA ASN A 98 13.61 -10.34 -13.62
C ASN A 98 14.39 -11.62 -13.32
N ARG A 99 14.93 -12.27 -14.36
CA ARG A 99 15.75 -13.52 -14.22
C ARG A 99 17.02 -13.33 -13.39
N ARG A 100 17.51 -12.11 -13.21
CA ARG A 100 18.69 -11.78 -12.38
C ARG A 100 18.32 -11.54 -10.92
N GLY A 101 17.01 -11.46 -10.61
CA GLY A 101 16.52 -11.09 -9.29
C GLY A 101 16.55 -9.58 -9.04
N ASP A 102 16.65 -8.75 -10.09
CA ASP A 102 16.47 -7.32 -9.97
C ASP A 102 14.97 -7.00 -9.92
N TYR A 103 14.58 -5.93 -9.23
CA TYR A 103 13.21 -5.47 -9.08
C TYR A 103 12.93 -4.24 -9.93
N LEU A 104 11.75 -4.20 -10.54
CA LEU A 104 11.28 -3.06 -11.33
C LEU A 104 10.69 -2.01 -10.41
N LEU A 105 11.27 -0.81 -10.45
CA LEU A 105 10.79 0.36 -9.74
C LEU A 105 10.49 1.48 -10.72
N ILE A 106 9.50 2.31 -10.39
CA ILE A 106 9.19 3.55 -11.09
C ILE A 106 9.54 4.75 -10.21
N ASN A 107 9.80 5.90 -10.84
CA ASN A 107 9.98 7.16 -10.13
C ASN A 107 8.91 8.15 -10.59
N ARG A 108 8.12 8.64 -9.64
CA ARG A 108 7.08 9.65 -9.84
C ARG A 108 7.42 10.84 -8.93
N ASP A 109 7.61 12.01 -9.51
CA ASP A 109 7.93 13.24 -8.77
C ASP A 109 9.13 13.12 -7.80
N GLY A 110 10.15 12.35 -8.19
CA GLY A 110 11.34 12.14 -7.38
C GLY A 110 11.18 11.06 -6.28
N ILE A 111 10.01 10.47 -6.10
CA ILE A 111 9.74 9.38 -5.15
C ILE A 111 9.71 8.04 -5.90
N TRP A 112 10.39 7.05 -5.36
CA TRP A 112 10.36 5.69 -5.90
C TRP A 112 9.09 4.96 -5.46
N ASP A 113 8.52 4.18 -6.38
CA ASP A 113 7.28 3.44 -6.16
C ASP A 113 7.31 2.11 -6.93
N LEU A 114 6.33 1.26 -6.71
CA LEU A 114 6.05 0.09 -7.53
C LEU A 114 4.95 0.43 -8.54
N PRO A 115 5.00 -0.13 -9.76
CA PRO A 115 3.98 0.13 -10.78
C PRO A 115 2.61 -0.42 -10.36
N LYS A 116 1.57 0.44 -10.45
CA LYS A 116 0.19 0.13 -10.03
C LYS A 116 -0.77 1.22 -10.45
N GLY A 117 -2.02 0.87 -10.68
CA GLY A 117 -3.06 1.86 -10.94
C GLY A 117 -4.46 1.36 -10.64
N HIS A 118 -5.45 2.15 -11.02
CA HIS A 118 -6.83 1.93 -10.61
C HIS A 118 -7.51 0.80 -11.41
N GLN A 119 -8.33 0.02 -10.70
CA GLN A 119 -9.19 -0.97 -11.32
C GLN A 119 -10.27 -0.28 -12.18
N GLU A 120 -10.41 -0.70 -13.43
CA GLU A 120 -11.49 -0.25 -14.30
C GLU A 120 -12.82 -0.96 -13.99
N ALA A 121 -13.93 -0.35 -14.40
CA ALA A 121 -15.25 -0.90 -14.12
C ALA A 121 -15.44 -2.27 -14.79
N GLY A 122 -15.69 -3.30 -13.98
CA GLY A 122 -15.89 -4.67 -14.45
C GLY A 122 -14.60 -5.46 -14.72
N GLU A 123 -13.43 -4.86 -14.54
CA GLU A 123 -12.14 -5.52 -14.71
C GLU A 123 -11.87 -6.47 -13.51
N ASP A 124 -11.22 -7.60 -13.78
CA ASP A 124 -10.67 -8.46 -12.73
C ASP A 124 -9.42 -7.83 -12.14
N ILE A 125 -9.25 -7.86 -10.82
CA ILE A 125 -8.14 -7.19 -10.13
C ILE A 125 -6.76 -7.72 -10.54
N ARG A 126 -6.66 -8.98 -10.96
CA ARG A 126 -5.42 -9.58 -11.46
C ARG A 126 -5.08 -9.08 -12.86
N VAL A 127 -6.10 -8.80 -13.66
CA VAL A 127 -5.96 -8.17 -14.99
C VAL A 127 -5.50 -6.73 -14.81
N THR A 128 -6.13 -5.98 -13.89
CA THR A 128 -5.68 -4.63 -13.51
C THR A 128 -4.19 -4.62 -13.18
N ALA A 129 -3.73 -5.54 -12.33
CA ALA A 129 -2.34 -5.58 -11.89
C ALA A 129 -1.36 -5.75 -13.07
N VAL A 130 -1.67 -6.61 -14.03
CA VAL A 130 -0.83 -6.82 -15.21
C VAL A 130 -0.87 -5.62 -16.14
N ARG A 131 -2.07 -5.11 -16.46
CA ARG A 131 -2.27 -3.96 -17.36
C ARG A 131 -1.52 -2.74 -16.87
N GLU A 132 -1.67 -2.39 -15.59
CA GLU A 132 -1.03 -1.21 -15.00
C GLU A 132 0.50 -1.31 -15.01
N VAL A 133 1.07 -2.48 -14.68
CA VAL A 133 2.51 -2.67 -14.79
C VAL A 133 2.99 -2.49 -16.23
N GLN A 134 2.23 -3.01 -17.23
CA GLN A 134 2.57 -2.86 -18.64
C GLN A 134 2.48 -1.39 -19.09
N GLU A 135 1.41 -0.69 -18.73
CA GLU A 135 1.18 0.70 -19.11
C GLU A 135 2.24 1.65 -18.51
N GLU A 136 2.53 1.50 -17.21
CA GLU A 136 3.46 2.38 -16.50
C GLU A 136 4.94 2.15 -16.84
N THR A 137 5.30 0.96 -17.38
CA THR A 137 6.73 0.58 -17.54
C THR A 137 7.12 0.12 -18.94
N GLY A 138 6.15 -0.18 -19.81
CA GLY A 138 6.38 -0.72 -21.15
C GLY A 138 6.78 -2.19 -21.20
N VAL A 139 6.81 -2.91 -20.05
CA VAL A 139 7.08 -4.36 -20.06
C VAL A 139 5.85 -5.12 -20.53
N ASP A 140 6.04 -6.13 -21.35
CA ASP A 140 5.02 -7.08 -21.80
C ASP A 140 5.25 -8.47 -21.15
N ALA A 141 4.55 -9.49 -21.57
CA ALA A 141 4.80 -10.90 -21.20
C ALA A 141 5.08 -11.17 -19.70
N LEU A 142 4.39 -10.44 -18.82
CA LEU A 142 4.46 -10.64 -17.37
C LEU A 142 3.83 -11.97 -16.97
N ARG A 143 4.54 -12.73 -16.13
CA ARG A 143 3.98 -13.90 -15.46
C ARG A 143 3.49 -13.49 -14.08
N LEU A 144 2.16 -13.34 -13.95
CA LEU A 144 1.51 -13.10 -12.67
C LEU A 144 1.61 -14.34 -11.78
N ARG A 145 1.96 -14.16 -10.51
CA ARG A 145 2.08 -15.19 -9.49
C ARG A 145 1.10 -14.93 -8.34
N ASP A 146 1.52 -15.19 -7.12
CA ASP A 146 0.68 -15.07 -5.93
C ASP A 146 0.48 -13.63 -5.48
N LEU A 147 -0.62 -13.40 -4.79
CA LEU A 147 -0.85 -12.16 -4.07
C LEU A 147 0.13 -12.08 -2.90
N ILE A 148 0.89 -10.98 -2.80
CA ILE A 148 1.81 -10.70 -1.70
C ILE A 148 1.02 -10.16 -0.50
N CYS A 149 0.33 -9.03 -0.70
CA CYS A 149 -0.46 -8.35 0.32
C CYS A 149 -1.42 -7.34 -0.31
N ILE A 150 -2.28 -6.77 0.53
CA ILE A 150 -3.09 -5.59 0.21
C ILE A 150 -2.61 -4.46 1.12
N THR A 151 -2.39 -3.26 0.55
CA THR A 151 -2.10 -2.06 1.33
C THR A 151 -3.23 -1.06 1.21
N ASP A 152 -3.57 -0.42 2.33
CA ASP A 152 -4.60 0.60 2.41
C ASP A 152 -3.97 1.98 2.53
N HIS A 153 -4.39 2.89 1.67
CA HIS A 153 -3.92 4.26 1.66
C HIS A 153 -5.08 5.24 1.56
N CYS A 154 -5.21 6.14 2.53
CA CYS A 154 -6.21 7.19 2.48
C CYS A 154 -5.62 8.50 1.97
N TYR A 155 -6.43 9.21 1.19
CA TYR A 155 -6.10 10.52 0.63
C TYR A 155 -7.36 11.36 0.43
N ARG A 156 -7.18 12.67 0.30
CA ARG A 156 -8.28 13.62 0.08
C ARG A 156 -8.21 14.18 -1.33
N ARG A 157 -9.34 14.15 -2.06
CA ARG A 157 -9.48 14.75 -3.39
C ARG A 157 -10.83 15.44 -3.51
N GLY A 158 -10.84 16.73 -3.92
CA GLY A 158 -12.07 17.47 -4.06
C GLY A 158 -12.93 17.56 -2.79
N GLY A 159 -12.29 17.56 -1.61
CA GLY A 159 -13.01 17.60 -0.32
C GLY A 159 -13.51 16.23 0.17
N VAL A 160 -13.43 15.19 -0.65
CA VAL A 160 -13.87 13.83 -0.31
C VAL A 160 -12.68 12.97 0.12
N TRP A 161 -12.86 12.17 1.17
CA TRP A 161 -11.90 11.18 1.62
C TRP A 161 -12.06 9.87 0.85
N TYR A 162 -10.95 9.37 0.33
CA TYR A 162 -10.85 8.09 -0.36
C TYR A 162 -9.98 7.13 0.42
N LEU A 163 -10.35 5.85 0.42
CA LEU A 163 -9.54 4.74 0.87
C LEU A 163 -9.23 3.86 -0.33
N LYS A 164 -7.95 3.82 -0.70
CA LYS A 164 -7.47 3.01 -1.82
C LYS A 164 -6.90 1.70 -1.31
N HIS A 165 -7.53 0.60 -1.68
CA HIS A 165 -7.04 -0.75 -1.49
C HIS A 165 -6.16 -1.12 -2.69
N THR A 166 -4.89 -1.44 -2.46
CA THR A 166 -3.98 -1.82 -3.53
C THR A 166 -3.54 -3.26 -3.37
N TRP A 167 -3.92 -4.12 -4.33
CA TRP A 167 -3.52 -5.53 -4.40
C TRP A 167 -2.14 -5.64 -5.04
N TRP A 168 -1.16 -6.16 -4.31
CA TRP A 168 0.21 -6.33 -4.76
C TRP A 168 0.49 -7.79 -5.10
N TYR A 169 0.87 -8.04 -6.34
CA TYR A 169 1.18 -9.38 -6.81
C TYR A 169 2.67 -9.56 -7.04
N ASP A 170 3.22 -10.76 -6.72
CA ASP A 170 4.52 -11.19 -7.24
C ASP A 170 4.41 -11.41 -8.74
N MET A 171 5.34 -10.86 -9.50
CA MET A 171 5.40 -10.99 -10.94
C MET A 171 6.80 -11.31 -11.41
N LEU A 172 6.90 -12.16 -12.44
CA LEU A 172 8.16 -12.47 -13.09
C LEU A 172 8.17 -11.95 -14.52
N TYR A 173 9.23 -11.25 -14.87
CA TYR A 173 9.53 -10.83 -16.22
C TYR A 173 10.78 -11.52 -16.72
N THR A 174 10.73 -12.14 -17.90
CA THR A 174 11.83 -13.01 -18.39
C THR A 174 12.45 -12.57 -19.70
N GLU A 175 11.82 -11.61 -20.37
CA GLU A 175 12.26 -11.12 -21.67
C GLU A 175 13.21 -9.91 -21.53
N PRO A 176 14.06 -9.64 -22.51
CA PRO A 176 14.76 -8.36 -22.59
C PRO A 176 13.74 -7.24 -22.79
N ALA A 177 13.79 -6.19 -21.99
CA ALA A 177 12.95 -5.02 -22.19
C ALA A 177 13.73 -3.72 -22.13
N ASP A 178 13.42 -2.85 -23.07
CA ASP A 178 13.64 -1.43 -22.91
C ASP A 178 12.45 -0.86 -22.14
N LEU A 179 12.71 -0.31 -20.97
CA LEU A 179 11.67 0.27 -20.12
C LEU A 179 11.19 1.58 -20.73
N THR A 180 9.88 1.74 -20.81
CA THR A 180 9.24 2.96 -21.32
C THR A 180 8.31 3.53 -20.24
N PRO A 181 8.77 4.52 -19.45
CA PRO A 181 7.94 5.16 -18.44
C PRO A 181 6.73 5.86 -19.05
N GLN A 182 5.56 5.73 -18.45
CA GLN A 182 4.34 6.45 -18.83
C GLN A 182 4.40 7.90 -18.33
N THR A 183 4.88 8.80 -19.15
CA THR A 183 5.10 10.21 -18.77
C THR A 183 3.80 10.97 -18.53
N GLU A 184 2.68 10.53 -19.09
CA GLU A 184 1.33 11.11 -18.90
C GLU A 184 0.85 10.95 -17.46
N GLU A 185 1.44 10.02 -16.70
CA GLU A 185 1.16 9.80 -15.27
C GLU A 185 2.30 10.30 -14.36
N ASP A 186 3.09 11.28 -14.83
CA ASP A 186 4.21 11.86 -14.09
C ASP A 186 5.32 10.84 -13.72
N ILE A 187 5.36 9.68 -14.42
CA ILE A 187 6.41 8.70 -14.25
C ILE A 187 7.61 9.12 -15.08
N THR A 188 8.62 9.62 -14.39
CA THR A 188 9.82 10.17 -15.04
C THR A 188 10.88 9.12 -15.33
N LYS A 189 10.82 7.96 -14.66
CA LYS A 189 11.80 6.89 -14.79
C LYS A 189 11.21 5.53 -14.41
N ALA A 190 11.58 4.50 -15.15
CA ALA A 190 11.47 3.09 -14.77
C ALA A 190 12.87 2.46 -14.75
N ALA A 191 13.16 1.60 -13.78
CA ALA A 191 14.49 1.02 -13.65
C ALA A 191 14.46 -0.38 -13.00
N TRP A 192 15.34 -1.27 -13.49
CA TRP A 192 15.68 -2.51 -12.81
C TRP A 192 16.73 -2.22 -11.74
N VAL A 193 16.41 -2.56 -10.50
CA VAL A 193 17.24 -2.32 -9.32
C VAL A 193 17.64 -3.65 -8.69
N ALA A 194 18.94 -3.91 -8.60
CA ALA A 194 19.44 -5.13 -7.95
C ALA A 194 19.02 -5.19 -6.47
N LYS A 195 18.69 -6.37 -5.97
CA LYS A 195 18.28 -6.55 -4.56
C LYS A 195 19.26 -5.90 -3.57
N SER A 196 20.57 -6.04 -3.81
CA SER A 196 21.61 -5.42 -2.98
C SER A 196 21.63 -3.89 -3.01
N SER A 197 21.03 -3.30 -4.03
CA SER A 197 20.97 -1.85 -4.23
C SER A 197 19.64 -1.21 -3.78
N LEU A 198 18.68 -1.99 -3.29
CA LEU A 198 17.36 -1.50 -2.85
C LEU A 198 17.38 -0.50 -1.68
N PRO A 199 18.30 -0.58 -0.67
CA PRO A 199 18.18 0.24 0.53
C PRO A 199 18.07 1.75 0.30
N PRO A 200 18.84 2.41 -0.59
CA PRO A 200 18.65 3.82 -0.87
C PRO A 200 17.28 4.15 -1.51
N PHE A 201 16.74 3.26 -2.34
CA PHE A 201 15.42 3.41 -2.97
C PHE A 201 14.32 3.31 -1.93
N LEU A 202 14.40 2.34 -1.01
CA LEU A 202 13.44 2.13 0.07
C LEU A 202 13.47 3.24 1.14
N ARG A 203 14.53 4.04 1.23
CA ARG A 203 14.54 5.27 2.06
C ARG A 203 13.81 6.43 1.40
N ASN A 204 13.61 6.38 0.08
CA ASN A 204 12.93 7.42 -0.69
C ASN A 204 11.68 6.87 -1.39
N THR A 205 10.87 6.15 -0.64
CA THR A 205 9.59 5.58 -1.09
C THR A 205 8.49 5.78 -0.04
N TYR A 206 7.28 5.34 -0.35
CA TYR A 206 6.17 5.36 0.58
C TYR A 206 6.29 4.21 1.61
N PRO A 207 5.87 4.40 2.87
CA PRO A 207 5.87 3.34 3.88
C PRO A 207 5.09 2.08 3.45
N SER A 208 4.01 2.24 2.70
CA SER A 208 3.24 1.13 2.13
C SER A 208 4.07 0.25 1.19
N ILE A 209 4.98 0.84 0.42
CA ILE A 209 5.88 0.09 -0.48
C ILE A 209 6.93 -0.68 0.32
N VAL A 210 7.46 -0.08 1.39
CA VAL A 210 8.36 -0.80 2.33
C VAL A 210 7.64 -2.02 2.92
N ASP A 211 6.36 -1.89 3.25
CA ASP A 211 5.54 -3.01 3.74
C ASP A 211 5.42 -4.11 2.68
N VAL A 212 5.21 -3.79 1.39
CA VAL A 212 5.17 -4.78 0.30
C VAL A 212 6.47 -5.58 0.21
N PHE A 213 7.63 -4.92 0.23
CA PHE A 213 8.93 -5.60 0.20
C PHE A 213 9.14 -6.51 1.42
N ARG A 214 8.70 -6.07 2.60
CA ARG A 214 8.78 -6.88 3.82
C ARG A 214 7.89 -8.13 3.73
N GLU A 215 6.64 -8.00 3.27
CA GLU A 215 5.71 -9.12 3.10
C GLU A 215 6.22 -10.11 2.03
N ALA A 216 6.87 -9.61 0.99
CA ALA A 216 7.54 -10.44 -0.01
C ALA A 216 8.85 -11.09 0.48
N LYS A 217 9.32 -10.77 1.69
CA LYS A 217 10.59 -11.29 2.27
C LYS A 217 11.83 -10.97 1.42
N VAL A 218 11.84 -9.77 0.86
CA VAL A 218 12.92 -9.28 -0.02
C VAL A 218 14.04 -8.61 0.77
#